data_fb7b337af0f4536b828ab3caa0d27ef7
#
_entry.id   fb7b337af0f4536b828ab3caa0d27ef7
#
_cell.length_a   1.000
_cell.length_b   1.000
_cell.length_c   1.000
_cell.angle_alpha   90.00
_cell.angle_beta   90.00
_cell.angle_gamma   90.00
#
_symmetry.space_group_name_H-M   'P 1'
#
loop_
_entity.id
_entity.type
_entity.pdbx_description
1 polymer ?
#
loop_
_entity_poly.entity_id
_entity_poly.type
_entity_poly.pdbx_seq_one_letter_code
_entity_poly.pdbx_strand_id
1 'polypeptide(L)'
;MIKSARQLKDLIRNLSKNKSADAQILMRNYMMERFLERISLSEYRDKFILKGGMLVAAMVGLDARSTMDIDATVKGATVGIEEAENMIASIVSVPLDDGVEFRVKRISEIMDEAEYPGIRVSMETEFDGVVTPLKIDISTGDAITPREVRYSFKLMLEDRSIEIWAYNLETVLAEKLETVVSRATTNTRMRDFYDLHILSQLHGESIIPADLRAALIATARKRGTENYLADAPAAFDEIEADSNMEKLWRAYQKKFAYANDLSWHTVMESIRSLYGLTQ
;
A
#
# COMPACT_ATOMS: atom_id res chain seq x y z
N MET A 1 20.08 -6.93 -16.04
CA MET A 1 18.87 -6.22 -16.48
C MET A 1 18.12 -7.08 -17.49
N ILE A 2 16.82 -7.21 -17.39
CA ILE A 2 15.96 -8.04 -18.25
C ILE A 2 15.85 -7.38 -19.63
N LYS A 3 16.09 -8.14 -20.72
CA LYS A 3 16.23 -7.58 -22.07
C LYS A 3 15.05 -7.91 -22.99
N SER A 4 14.17 -8.84 -22.63
CA SER A 4 13.04 -9.22 -23.47
C SER A 4 11.82 -9.67 -22.68
N ALA A 5 10.62 -9.52 -23.28
CA ALA A 5 9.37 -9.99 -22.72
C ALA A 5 9.39 -11.51 -22.46
N ARG A 6 10.06 -12.29 -23.29
CA ARG A 6 10.21 -13.74 -23.09
C ARG A 6 10.95 -14.02 -21.80
N GLN A 7 12.12 -13.39 -21.61
CA GLN A 7 12.93 -13.54 -20.38
C GLN A 7 12.11 -13.12 -19.15
N LEU A 8 11.41 -11.98 -19.18
CA LEU A 8 10.58 -11.52 -18.10
C LEU A 8 9.46 -12.50 -17.76
N LYS A 9 8.73 -13.00 -18.79
CA LYS A 9 7.65 -13.98 -18.60
C LYS A 9 8.16 -15.30 -18.00
N ASP A 10 9.35 -15.77 -18.40
CA ASP A 10 9.93 -16.98 -17.84
C ASP A 10 10.35 -16.80 -16.37
N LEU A 11 10.94 -15.67 -16.02
CA LEU A 11 11.28 -15.33 -14.63
C LEU A 11 10.02 -15.21 -13.75
N ILE A 12 8.99 -14.51 -14.24
CA ILE A 12 7.71 -14.37 -13.53
C ILE A 12 7.03 -15.73 -13.36
N ARG A 13 7.03 -16.58 -14.39
CA ARG A 13 6.46 -17.95 -14.30
C ARG A 13 7.16 -18.78 -13.23
N ASN A 14 8.48 -18.72 -13.17
CA ASN A 14 9.26 -19.41 -12.15
C ASN A 14 8.96 -18.88 -10.76
N LEU A 15 8.93 -17.55 -10.59
CA LEU A 15 8.61 -16.92 -9.32
C LEU A 15 7.16 -17.24 -8.87
N SER A 16 6.21 -17.20 -9.79
CA SER A 16 4.80 -17.55 -9.56
C SER A 16 4.66 -18.97 -9.01
N LYS A 17 5.37 -19.94 -9.60
CA LYS A 17 5.37 -21.33 -9.12
C LYS A 17 6.00 -21.46 -7.74
N ASN A 18 7.13 -20.80 -7.52
CA ASN A 18 7.89 -20.92 -6.26
C ASN A 18 7.17 -20.27 -5.08
N LYS A 19 6.42 -19.17 -5.33
CA LYS A 19 5.76 -18.38 -4.29
C LYS A 19 4.24 -18.53 -4.28
N SER A 20 3.67 -19.38 -5.13
CA SER A 20 2.21 -19.52 -5.29
C SER A 20 1.49 -18.19 -5.52
N ALA A 21 2.16 -17.24 -6.20
CA ALA A 21 1.67 -15.91 -6.46
C ALA A 21 1.13 -15.80 -7.90
N ASP A 22 0.12 -14.97 -8.12
CA ASP A 22 -0.46 -14.74 -9.44
C ASP A 22 0.54 -14.05 -10.40
N ALA A 23 0.76 -14.65 -11.57
CA ALA A 23 1.72 -14.16 -12.56
C ALA A 23 1.37 -12.77 -13.12
N GLN A 24 0.08 -12.41 -13.22
CA GLN A 24 -0.34 -11.08 -13.69
C GLN A 24 -0.04 -10.03 -12.62
N ILE A 25 -0.23 -10.37 -11.35
CA ILE A 25 0.13 -9.50 -10.23
C ILE A 25 1.64 -9.28 -10.20
N LEU A 26 2.44 -10.34 -10.36
CA LEU A 26 3.91 -10.24 -10.41
C LEU A 26 4.39 -9.40 -11.60
N MET A 27 3.76 -9.56 -12.78
CA MET A 27 4.07 -8.72 -13.95
C MET A 27 3.81 -7.23 -13.66
N ARG A 28 2.66 -6.93 -13.06
CA ARG A 28 2.31 -5.55 -12.67
C ARG A 28 3.27 -5.02 -11.62
N ASN A 29 3.63 -5.84 -10.62
CA ASN A 29 4.60 -5.44 -9.60
C ASN A 29 5.95 -5.07 -10.22
N TYR A 30 6.45 -5.84 -11.18
CA TYR A 30 7.66 -5.50 -11.91
C TYR A 30 7.57 -4.12 -12.59
N MET A 31 6.44 -3.81 -13.23
CA MET A 31 6.24 -2.50 -13.86
C MET A 31 6.14 -1.37 -12.82
N MET A 32 5.50 -1.63 -11.67
CA MET A 32 5.47 -0.68 -10.55
C MET A 32 6.86 -0.41 -10.00
N GLU A 33 7.71 -1.42 -9.87
CA GLU A 33 9.12 -1.26 -9.46
C GLU A 33 9.90 -0.37 -10.43
N ARG A 34 9.68 -0.52 -11.76
CA ARG A 34 10.33 0.34 -12.76
C ARG A 34 9.89 1.80 -12.63
N PHE A 35 8.66 2.04 -12.23
CA PHE A 35 8.18 3.39 -11.93
C PHE A 35 8.80 3.93 -10.63
N LEU A 36 8.85 3.15 -9.55
CA LEU A 36 9.50 3.55 -8.30
C LEU A 36 10.98 3.86 -8.49
N GLU A 37 11.67 3.11 -9.33
CA GLU A 37 13.08 3.40 -9.64
C GLU A 37 13.24 4.76 -10.33
N ARG A 38 12.36 5.11 -11.26
CA ARG A 38 12.36 6.45 -11.86
C ARG A 38 12.09 7.54 -10.83
N ILE A 39 11.18 7.32 -9.88
CA ILE A 39 10.98 8.25 -8.77
C ILE A 39 12.27 8.44 -7.99
N SER A 40 12.97 7.38 -7.62
CA SER A 40 14.20 7.44 -6.82
C SER A 40 15.35 8.22 -7.49
N LEU A 41 15.29 8.38 -8.81
CA LEU A 41 16.27 9.10 -9.62
C LEU A 41 15.78 10.47 -10.09
N SER A 42 14.49 10.78 -9.91
CA SER A 42 13.89 12.04 -10.35
C SER A 42 14.13 13.18 -9.34
N GLU A 43 13.78 14.39 -9.75
CA GLU A 43 13.70 15.56 -8.86
C GLU A 43 12.63 15.42 -7.75
N TYR A 44 11.69 14.49 -7.91
CA TYR A 44 10.61 14.22 -6.95
C TYR A 44 10.98 13.18 -5.89
N ARG A 45 12.20 12.62 -5.92
CA ARG A 45 12.66 11.57 -4.98
C ARG A 45 12.47 11.94 -3.50
N ASP A 46 12.58 13.22 -3.16
CA ASP A 46 12.46 13.71 -1.78
C ASP A 46 11.05 14.22 -1.42
N LYS A 47 10.14 14.20 -2.38
CA LYS A 47 8.75 14.63 -2.21
C LYS A 47 7.75 13.48 -2.28
N PHE A 48 8.05 12.45 -3.06
CA PHE A 48 7.18 11.29 -3.27
C PHE A 48 7.41 10.26 -2.17
N ILE A 49 6.38 10.01 -1.35
CA ILE A 49 6.46 9.12 -0.19
C ILE A 49 5.53 7.94 -0.42
N LEU A 50 6.11 6.74 -0.55
CA LEU A 50 5.36 5.51 -0.76
C LEU A 50 4.54 5.14 0.48
N LYS A 51 3.28 4.73 0.26
CA LYS A 51 2.39 4.22 1.30
C LYS A 51 1.55 3.05 0.80
N GLY A 52 0.53 2.68 1.54
CA GLY A 52 -0.51 1.75 1.11
C GLY A 52 -0.04 0.34 0.81
N GLY A 53 -0.75 -0.30 -0.14
CA GLY A 53 -0.60 -1.72 -0.42
C GLY A 53 0.78 -2.14 -0.93
N MET A 54 1.45 -1.30 -1.70
CA MET A 54 2.78 -1.64 -2.25
C MET A 54 3.86 -1.60 -1.16
N LEU A 55 3.77 -0.65 -0.24
CA LEU A 55 4.67 -0.61 0.91
C LEU A 55 4.47 -1.80 1.83
N VAL A 56 3.22 -2.16 2.14
CA VAL A 56 2.93 -3.38 2.94
C VAL A 56 3.48 -4.62 2.25
N ALA A 57 3.24 -4.79 0.95
CA ALA A 57 3.78 -5.92 0.19
C ALA A 57 5.32 -5.98 0.20
N ALA A 58 6.00 -4.82 0.18
CA ALA A 58 7.45 -4.74 0.32
C ALA A 58 7.93 -5.15 1.73
N MET A 59 7.18 -4.81 2.77
CA MET A 59 7.50 -5.15 4.17
C MET A 59 7.33 -6.64 4.47
N VAL A 60 6.27 -7.27 3.92
CA VAL A 60 5.91 -8.65 4.30
C VAL A 60 6.23 -9.70 3.22
N GLY A 61 6.53 -9.28 2.00
CA GLY A 61 6.75 -10.13 0.85
C GLY A 61 5.50 -10.32 -0.04
N LEU A 62 5.74 -10.45 -1.35
CA LEU A 62 4.66 -10.58 -2.37
C LEU A 62 3.87 -11.89 -2.28
N ASP A 63 4.42 -12.92 -1.68
CA ASP A 63 3.77 -14.18 -1.36
C ASP A 63 2.79 -14.05 -0.19
N ALA A 64 3.09 -13.18 0.76
CA ALA A 64 2.23 -12.89 1.90
C ALA A 64 1.22 -11.77 1.60
N ARG A 65 1.49 -10.89 0.63
CA ARG A 65 0.60 -9.76 0.33
C ARG A 65 0.76 -9.25 -1.09
N SER A 66 -0.28 -9.39 -1.88
CA SER A 66 -0.30 -8.87 -3.25
C SER A 66 -0.91 -7.47 -3.33
N THR A 67 -0.41 -6.66 -4.28
CA THR A 67 -0.96 -5.33 -4.58
C THR A 67 -1.09 -5.12 -6.09
N MET A 68 -1.90 -4.16 -6.49
CA MET A 68 -2.16 -3.85 -7.90
C MET A 68 -1.96 -2.37 -8.24
N ASP A 69 -1.76 -1.54 -7.23
CA ASP A 69 -1.71 -0.09 -7.34
C ASP A 69 -0.52 0.46 -6.53
N ILE A 70 -0.04 1.62 -6.92
CA ILE A 70 0.91 2.41 -6.13
C ILE A 70 0.10 3.48 -5.40
N ASP A 71 0.21 3.52 -4.09
CA ASP A 71 -0.32 4.60 -3.27
C ASP A 71 0.84 5.46 -2.78
N ALA A 72 0.72 6.76 -2.88
CA ALA A 72 1.74 7.69 -2.41
C ALA A 72 1.14 8.99 -1.87
N THR A 73 1.90 9.67 -1.03
CA THR A 73 1.64 11.07 -0.70
C THR A 73 2.76 11.97 -1.19
N VAL A 74 2.42 13.18 -1.62
CA VAL A 74 3.41 14.19 -2.04
C VAL A 74 3.55 15.22 -0.94
N LYS A 75 4.79 15.37 -0.45
CA LYS A 75 5.13 16.29 0.64
C LYS A 75 5.35 17.71 0.12
N GLY A 76 4.78 18.67 0.84
CA GLY A 76 5.09 20.09 0.63
C GLY A 76 4.43 20.74 -0.58
N ALA A 77 3.44 20.10 -1.19
CA ALA A 77 2.65 20.66 -2.28
C ALA A 77 1.18 20.24 -2.16
N THR A 78 0.28 21.08 -2.59
CA THR A 78 -1.05 20.69 -3.03
C THR A 78 -0.92 20.19 -4.46
N VAL A 79 -1.41 18.99 -4.75
CA VAL A 79 -1.33 18.42 -6.10
C VAL A 79 -2.71 18.45 -6.73
N GLY A 80 -2.86 19.32 -7.74
CA GLY A 80 -3.98 19.30 -8.67
C GLY A 80 -3.66 18.42 -9.89
N ILE A 81 -4.57 18.40 -10.86
CA ILE A 81 -4.40 17.60 -12.08
C ILE A 81 -3.14 18.05 -12.86
N GLU A 82 -2.96 19.35 -13.05
CA GLU A 82 -1.83 19.90 -13.82
C GLU A 82 -0.48 19.60 -13.15
N GLU A 83 -0.38 19.78 -11.83
CA GLU A 83 0.83 19.45 -11.08
C GLU A 83 1.13 17.94 -11.12
N ALA A 84 0.10 17.11 -11.07
CA ALA A 84 0.25 15.66 -11.22
C ALA A 84 0.73 15.28 -12.62
N GLU A 85 0.19 15.92 -13.68
CA GLU A 85 0.64 15.71 -15.07
C GLU A 85 2.13 16.05 -15.22
N ASN A 86 2.55 17.22 -14.74
CA ASN A 86 3.93 17.67 -14.82
C ASN A 86 4.88 16.75 -14.03
N MET A 87 4.47 16.37 -12.81
CA MET A 87 5.24 15.45 -11.97
C MET A 87 5.41 14.08 -12.62
N ILE A 88 4.33 13.49 -13.12
CA ILE A 88 4.37 12.17 -13.78
C ILE A 88 5.20 12.24 -15.07
N ALA A 89 5.04 13.29 -15.87
CA ALA A 89 5.84 13.49 -17.09
C ALA A 89 7.34 13.57 -16.79
N SER A 90 7.73 14.32 -15.75
CA SER A 90 9.12 14.39 -15.28
C SER A 90 9.63 13.02 -14.83
N ILE A 91 8.86 12.29 -14.01
CA ILE A 91 9.26 10.96 -13.49
C ILE A 91 9.45 9.97 -14.64
N VAL A 92 8.49 9.86 -15.56
CA VAL A 92 8.58 8.86 -16.65
C VAL A 92 9.65 9.20 -17.68
N SER A 93 10.06 10.47 -17.77
CA SER A 93 11.17 10.91 -18.63
C SER A 93 12.56 10.55 -18.11
N VAL A 94 12.68 10.09 -16.86
CA VAL A 94 13.97 9.66 -16.31
C VAL A 94 14.51 8.48 -17.12
N PRO A 95 15.71 8.63 -17.72
CA PRO A 95 16.23 7.59 -18.60
C PRO A 95 16.70 6.39 -17.79
N LEU A 96 16.15 5.22 -18.10
CA LEU A 96 16.62 3.92 -17.61
C LEU A 96 16.76 2.97 -18.81
N ASP A 97 17.87 2.21 -18.85
CA ASP A 97 18.09 1.19 -19.88
C ASP A 97 17.34 -0.12 -19.53
N ASP A 98 16.04 0.01 -19.19
CA ASP A 98 15.17 -1.10 -18.82
C ASP A 98 14.17 -1.50 -19.91
N GLY A 99 14.09 -0.72 -20.99
CA GLY A 99 13.19 -0.95 -22.10
C GLY A 99 11.70 -0.75 -21.78
N VAL A 100 11.37 -0.19 -20.60
CA VAL A 100 9.96 0.03 -20.21
C VAL A 100 9.54 1.46 -20.58
N GLU A 101 8.49 1.53 -21.38
CA GLU A 101 7.82 2.79 -21.72
C GLU A 101 6.55 2.98 -20.87
N PHE A 102 6.26 4.23 -20.52
CA PHE A 102 5.06 4.61 -19.77
C PHE A 102 4.19 5.56 -20.60
N ARG A 103 2.89 5.29 -20.65
CA ARG A 103 1.92 6.14 -21.37
C ARG A 103 0.77 6.50 -20.44
N VAL A 104 0.65 7.76 -20.09
CA VAL A 104 -0.49 8.26 -19.31
C VAL A 104 -1.76 8.17 -20.15
N LYS A 105 -2.80 7.58 -19.61
CA LYS A 105 -4.12 7.43 -20.27
C LYS A 105 -5.13 8.42 -19.71
N ARG A 106 -5.09 8.65 -18.40
CA ARG A 106 -6.05 9.53 -17.72
C ARG A 106 -5.49 9.98 -16.38
N ILE A 107 -5.72 11.24 -16.05
CA ILE A 107 -5.56 11.80 -14.71
C ILE A 107 -6.92 12.33 -14.27
N SER A 108 -7.32 12.03 -13.04
CA SER A 108 -8.62 12.43 -12.49
C SER A 108 -8.54 12.59 -10.99
N GLU A 109 -9.36 13.47 -10.46
CA GLU A 109 -9.57 13.55 -9.03
C GLU A 109 -10.25 12.28 -8.50
N ILE A 110 -9.86 11.87 -7.30
CA ILE A 110 -10.53 10.84 -6.53
C ILE A 110 -11.28 11.55 -5.43
N MET A 111 -12.59 11.40 -5.41
CA MET A 111 -13.44 11.74 -4.29
C MET A 111 -13.80 10.43 -3.57
N ASP A 112 -12.96 9.97 -2.66
CA ASP A 112 -13.37 8.88 -1.77
C ASP A 112 -14.23 9.49 -0.65
N GLU A 113 -15.36 8.84 -0.34
CA GLU A 113 -16.45 9.36 0.52
C GLU A 113 -16.03 9.73 1.97
N ALA A 114 -14.79 9.48 2.36
CA ALA A 114 -14.31 9.72 3.71
C ALA A 114 -12.86 10.25 3.82
N GLU A 115 -12.18 10.49 2.71
CA GLU A 115 -10.77 10.90 2.74
C GLU A 115 -10.52 12.03 1.72
N TYR A 116 -9.43 12.76 1.90
CA TYR A 116 -9.07 13.94 1.13
C TYR A 116 -9.07 13.71 -0.38
N PRO A 117 -9.34 14.77 -1.15
CA PRO A 117 -9.23 14.71 -2.59
C PRO A 117 -7.82 14.26 -2.97
N GLY A 118 -7.74 13.18 -3.71
CA GLY A 118 -6.52 12.64 -4.27
C GLY A 118 -6.55 12.69 -5.79
N ILE A 119 -5.42 12.43 -6.40
CA ILE A 119 -5.31 12.34 -7.85
C ILE A 119 -5.01 10.88 -8.23
N ARG A 120 -5.83 10.34 -9.12
CA ARG A 120 -5.60 9.03 -9.75
C ARG A 120 -4.98 9.19 -11.12
N VAL A 121 -3.81 8.59 -11.29
CA VAL A 121 -3.13 8.48 -12.57
C VAL A 121 -3.30 7.06 -13.09
N SER A 122 -4.00 6.92 -14.22
CA SER A 122 -4.12 5.66 -14.95
C SER A 122 -3.17 5.69 -16.12
N MET A 123 -2.31 4.69 -16.23
CA MET A 123 -1.31 4.59 -17.29
C MET A 123 -1.17 3.15 -17.79
N GLU A 124 -0.55 3.01 -18.93
CA GLU A 124 -0.08 1.74 -19.46
C GLU A 124 1.44 1.75 -19.49
N THR A 125 2.03 0.61 -19.18
CA THR A 125 3.43 0.33 -19.45
C THR A 125 3.53 -0.59 -20.64
N GLU A 126 4.55 -0.39 -21.46
CA GLU A 126 4.88 -1.28 -22.57
C GLU A 126 6.33 -1.75 -22.41
N PHE A 127 6.53 -3.06 -22.49
CA PHE A 127 7.85 -3.69 -22.49
C PHE A 127 7.89 -4.81 -23.53
N ASP A 128 8.68 -4.61 -24.62
CA ASP A 128 8.84 -5.57 -25.70
C ASP A 128 7.49 -6.17 -26.18
N GLY A 129 6.51 -5.27 -26.47
CA GLY A 129 5.16 -5.59 -26.94
C GLY A 129 4.20 -6.10 -25.87
N VAL A 130 4.60 -6.20 -24.59
CA VAL A 130 3.71 -6.55 -23.48
C VAL A 130 3.18 -5.28 -22.83
N VAL A 131 1.88 -5.08 -22.92
CA VAL A 131 1.19 -3.93 -22.30
C VAL A 131 0.63 -4.35 -20.94
N THR A 132 0.92 -3.55 -19.90
CA THR A 132 0.44 -3.76 -18.52
C THR A 132 -0.18 -2.47 -17.98
N PRO A 133 -1.44 -2.49 -17.49
CA PRO A 133 -2.03 -1.32 -16.88
C PRO A 133 -1.43 -1.04 -15.50
N LEU A 134 -1.16 0.23 -15.22
CA LEU A 134 -0.73 0.75 -13.94
C LEU A 134 -1.71 1.79 -13.42
N LYS A 135 -1.83 1.86 -12.10
CA LYS A 135 -2.59 2.87 -11.40
C LYS A 135 -1.78 3.42 -10.23
N ILE A 136 -1.77 4.73 -10.11
CA ILE A 136 -1.08 5.46 -9.05
C ILE A 136 -2.10 6.40 -8.42
N ASP A 137 -2.29 6.28 -7.11
CA ASP A 137 -3.14 7.14 -6.32
C ASP A 137 -2.26 8.06 -5.47
N ILE A 138 -2.40 9.36 -5.66
CA ILE A 138 -1.58 10.40 -5.06
C ILE A 138 -2.45 11.22 -4.13
N SER A 139 -2.09 11.26 -2.85
CA SER A 139 -2.67 12.16 -1.85
C SER A 139 -1.70 13.27 -1.47
N THR A 140 -2.19 14.25 -0.71
CA THR A 140 -1.39 15.32 -0.16
C THR A 140 -1.81 15.65 1.27
N GLY A 141 -0.87 16.13 2.06
CA GLY A 141 -1.16 16.60 3.41
C GLY A 141 -1.45 15.50 4.42
N ASP A 142 -1.06 14.27 4.15
CA ASP A 142 -1.21 13.16 5.09
C ASP A 142 -0.38 13.41 6.37
N ALA A 143 -0.89 12.93 7.50
CA ALA A 143 -0.18 12.98 8.77
C ALA A 143 0.78 11.79 8.86
N ILE A 144 2.08 12.04 8.74
CA ILE A 144 3.11 11.01 8.91
C ILE A 144 3.80 11.24 10.25
N THR A 145 3.65 10.31 11.18
CA THR A 145 4.10 10.49 12.57
C THR A 145 5.03 9.34 12.99
N PRO A 146 6.23 9.59 13.53
CA PRO A 146 6.82 10.94 13.74
C PRO A 146 7.29 11.60 12.43
N ARG A 147 7.65 10.81 11.40
CA ARG A 147 8.04 11.28 10.05
C ARG A 147 8.22 10.11 9.11
N GLU A 148 8.30 10.41 7.80
CA GLU A 148 8.69 9.46 6.77
C GLU A 148 10.10 8.88 7.00
N VAL A 149 10.32 7.68 6.47
CA VAL A 149 11.61 6.97 6.59
C VAL A 149 12.22 6.68 5.23
N ARG A 150 13.56 6.60 5.17
CA ARG A 150 14.23 6.01 4.02
C ARG A 150 14.02 4.51 4.04
N TYR A 151 13.43 3.99 2.97
CA TYR A 151 13.11 2.59 2.83
C TYR A 151 13.93 1.98 1.70
N SER A 152 14.68 0.92 2.04
CA SER A 152 15.45 0.14 1.07
C SER A 152 14.52 -0.88 0.41
N PHE A 153 13.92 -0.47 -0.71
CA PHE A 153 12.94 -1.28 -1.45
C PHE A 153 13.67 -2.32 -2.30
N LYS A 154 13.58 -3.59 -1.91
CA LYS A 154 14.19 -4.71 -2.65
C LYS A 154 13.42 -5.02 -3.92
N LEU A 155 14.10 -5.07 -5.05
CA LEU A 155 13.50 -5.41 -6.33
C LEU A 155 13.24 -6.92 -6.45
N MET A 156 12.09 -7.27 -7.04
CA MET A 156 11.59 -8.64 -7.09
C MET A 156 12.46 -9.60 -7.91
N LEU A 157 12.99 -9.12 -9.03
CA LEU A 157 13.74 -9.94 -9.99
C LEU A 157 15.23 -9.56 -10.10
N GLU A 158 15.72 -8.70 -9.24
CA GLU A 158 17.10 -8.24 -9.22
C GLU A 158 17.64 -8.29 -7.79
N ASP A 159 18.92 -8.66 -7.64
CA ASP A 159 19.56 -8.67 -6.32
C ASP A 159 20.13 -7.30 -5.94
N ARG A 160 19.23 -6.31 -5.94
CA ARG A 160 19.53 -4.94 -5.51
C ARG A 160 18.27 -4.28 -4.93
N SER A 161 18.48 -3.17 -4.26
CA SER A 161 17.42 -2.32 -3.71
C SER A 161 17.51 -0.91 -4.29
N ILE A 162 16.38 -0.19 -4.22
CA ILE A 162 16.30 1.25 -4.48
C ILE A 162 15.93 1.97 -3.20
N GLU A 163 16.48 3.16 -3.00
CA GLU A 163 16.18 3.99 -1.83
C GLU A 163 15.03 4.95 -2.15
N ILE A 164 13.93 4.83 -1.42
CA ILE A 164 12.74 5.67 -1.56
C ILE A 164 12.29 6.19 -0.19
N TRP A 165 11.56 7.29 -0.18
CA TRP A 165 10.84 7.70 1.02
C TRP A 165 9.54 6.89 1.15
N ALA A 166 9.22 6.47 2.36
CA ALA A 166 8.04 5.70 2.67
C ALA A 166 7.47 6.08 4.04
N TYR A 167 6.23 5.69 4.29
CA TYR A 167 5.68 5.73 5.63
C TYR A 167 6.49 4.84 6.56
N ASN A 168 6.61 5.28 7.82
CA ASN A 168 7.06 4.40 8.90
C ASN A 168 5.96 3.36 9.22
N LEU A 169 6.34 2.30 9.92
CA LEU A 169 5.42 1.20 10.26
C LEU A 169 4.22 1.69 11.07
N GLU A 170 4.45 2.57 12.05
CA GLU A 170 3.41 3.08 12.95
C GLU A 170 2.36 3.90 12.21
N THR A 171 2.76 4.71 11.22
CA THR A 171 1.80 5.44 10.37
C THR A 171 0.98 4.49 9.51
N VAL A 172 1.60 3.44 8.93
CA VAL A 172 0.86 2.41 8.16
C VAL A 172 -0.18 1.71 9.04
N LEU A 173 0.21 1.31 10.25
CA LEU A 173 -0.69 0.67 11.21
C LEU A 173 -1.80 1.62 11.67
N ALA A 174 -1.44 2.86 11.97
CA ALA A 174 -2.38 3.88 12.45
C ALA A 174 -3.49 4.19 11.44
N GLU A 175 -3.17 4.38 10.14
CA GLU A 175 -4.18 4.62 9.10
C GLU A 175 -5.19 3.46 9.00
N LYS A 176 -4.69 2.22 9.13
CA LYS A 176 -5.54 1.02 9.06
C LYS A 176 -6.37 0.81 10.32
N LEU A 177 -5.79 1.01 11.50
CA LEU A 177 -6.50 0.96 12.78
C LEU A 177 -7.62 2.00 12.82
N GLU A 178 -7.30 3.23 12.45
CA GLU A 178 -8.29 4.30 12.38
C GLU A 178 -9.43 3.94 11.41
N THR A 179 -9.12 3.43 10.22
CA THR A 179 -10.13 3.01 9.25
C THR A 179 -11.01 1.87 9.77
N VAL A 180 -10.44 0.92 10.51
CA VAL A 180 -11.22 -0.17 11.14
C VAL A 180 -12.15 0.39 12.22
N VAL A 181 -11.66 1.28 13.07
CA VAL A 181 -12.46 1.87 14.15
C VAL A 181 -13.54 2.80 13.62
N SER A 182 -13.20 3.71 12.71
CA SER A 182 -14.13 4.73 12.22
C SER A 182 -15.24 4.18 11.33
N ARG A 183 -14.97 3.13 10.57
CA ARG A 183 -15.95 2.48 9.68
C ARG A 183 -16.70 1.32 10.34
N ALA A 184 -16.16 0.75 11.38
CA ALA A 184 -16.75 -0.37 12.13
C ALA A 184 -17.33 -1.45 11.20
N THR A 185 -18.58 -1.87 11.39
CA THR A 185 -19.25 -2.92 10.59
C THR A 185 -19.57 -2.50 9.14
N THR A 186 -19.41 -1.22 8.79
CA THR A 186 -19.54 -0.75 7.39
C THR A 186 -18.25 -0.91 6.59
N ASN A 187 -17.16 -1.32 7.23
CA ASN A 187 -15.86 -1.49 6.59
C ASN A 187 -15.83 -2.75 5.71
N THR A 188 -15.83 -2.60 4.40
CA THR A 188 -15.69 -3.71 3.45
C THR A 188 -14.24 -4.00 3.06
N ARG A 189 -13.27 -3.26 3.58
CA ARG A 189 -11.85 -3.34 3.23
C ARG A 189 -11.13 -4.43 4.03
N MET A 190 -11.48 -5.70 3.81
CA MET A 190 -10.88 -6.86 4.52
C MET A 190 -9.35 -6.90 4.43
N ARG A 191 -8.79 -6.23 3.44
CA ARG A 191 -7.35 -6.09 3.27
C ARG A 191 -6.69 -5.32 4.41
N ASP A 192 -7.37 -4.33 5.00
CA ASP A 192 -6.82 -3.58 6.13
C ASP A 192 -6.76 -4.46 7.40
N PHE A 193 -7.74 -5.32 7.61
CA PHE A 193 -7.73 -6.31 8.69
C PHE A 193 -6.58 -7.29 8.54
N TYR A 194 -6.37 -7.82 7.32
CA TYR A 194 -5.25 -8.70 7.03
C TYR A 194 -3.90 -8.00 7.24
N ASP A 195 -3.76 -6.79 6.71
CA ASP A 195 -2.51 -6.02 6.79
C ASP A 195 -2.13 -5.73 8.25
N LEU A 196 -3.10 -5.38 9.11
CA LEU A 196 -2.88 -5.20 10.55
C LEU A 196 -2.36 -6.48 11.21
N HIS A 197 -3.00 -7.62 10.90
CA HIS A 197 -2.57 -8.91 11.42
C HIS A 197 -1.13 -9.25 10.97
N ILE A 198 -0.86 -9.27 9.67
CA ILE A 198 0.43 -9.74 9.15
C ILE A 198 1.59 -8.81 9.56
N LEU A 199 1.37 -7.50 9.59
CA LEU A 199 2.37 -6.55 10.05
C LEU A 199 2.65 -6.73 11.55
N SER A 200 1.64 -6.99 12.39
CA SER A 200 1.85 -7.27 13.81
C SER A 200 2.62 -8.55 14.04
N GLN A 201 2.37 -9.60 13.23
CA GLN A 201 3.09 -10.87 13.35
C GLN A 201 4.55 -10.77 12.93
N LEU A 202 4.84 -10.05 11.85
CA LEU A 202 6.19 -10.00 11.29
C LEU A 202 7.05 -8.86 11.86
N HIS A 203 6.43 -7.79 12.32
CA HIS A 203 7.12 -6.58 12.77
C HIS A 203 6.71 -6.12 14.15
N GLY A 204 5.94 -6.91 14.91
CA GLY A 204 5.41 -6.54 16.22
C GLY A 204 6.47 -6.05 17.21
N GLU A 205 7.64 -6.69 17.22
CA GLU A 205 8.77 -6.32 18.09
C GLU A 205 9.41 -4.97 17.71
N SER A 206 9.21 -4.52 16.47
CA SER A 206 9.74 -3.25 15.95
C SER A 206 8.80 -2.06 16.20
N ILE A 207 7.56 -2.32 16.61
CA ILE A 207 6.55 -1.28 16.84
C ILE A 207 6.94 -0.49 18.10
N ILE A 208 6.99 0.84 17.95
CA ILE A 208 7.19 1.76 19.08
C ILE A 208 5.81 2.23 19.57
N PRO A 209 5.32 1.78 20.75
CA PRO A 209 3.96 2.08 21.20
C PRO A 209 3.63 3.57 21.26
N ALA A 210 4.59 4.39 21.72
CA ALA A 210 4.40 5.84 21.79
C ALA A 210 4.20 6.48 20.41
N ASP A 211 4.94 6.02 19.39
CA ASP A 211 4.83 6.51 18.02
C ASP A 211 3.54 6.01 17.36
N LEU A 212 3.15 4.75 17.61
CA LEU A 212 1.87 4.20 17.13
C LEU A 212 0.68 4.98 17.71
N ARG A 213 0.70 5.27 19.01
CA ARG A 213 -0.32 6.11 19.65
C ARG A 213 -0.37 7.50 19.04
N ALA A 214 0.78 8.14 18.88
CA ALA A 214 0.87 9.49 18.30
C ALA A 214 0.39 9.50 16.85
N ALA A 215 0.75 8.48 16.05
CA ALA A 215 0.32 8.32 14.68
C ALA A 215 -1.21 8.11 14.59
N LEU A 216 -1.79 7.27 15.45
CA LEU A 216 -3.24 7.02 15.49
C LEU A 216 -4.01 8.31 15.81
N ILE A 217 -3.59 9.06 16.82
CA ILE A 217 -4.21 10.33 17.20
C ILE A 217 -4.07 11.36 16.06
N ALA A 218 -2.88 11.46 15.45
CA ALA A 218 -2.65 12.39 14.34
C ALA A 218 -3.51 12.07 13.11
N THR A 219 -3.64 10.78 12.77
CA THR A 219 -4.50 10.29 11.68
C THR A 219 -5.97 10.58 11.96
N ALA A 220 -6.46 10.22 13.15
CA ALA A 220 -7.85 10.45 13.54
C ALA A 220 -8.19 11.96 13.58
N ARG A 221 -7.29 12.80 14.11
CA ARG A 221 -7.45 14.25 14.09
C ARG A 221 -7.54 14.80 12.67
N LYS A 222 -6.65 14.33 11.80
CA LYS A 222 -6.64 14.76 10.41
C LYS A 222 -7.95 14.39 9.70
N ARG A 223 -8.55 13.24 10.03
CA ARG A 223 -9.79 12.71 9.45
C ARG A 223 -11.06 13.16 10.20
N GLY A 224 -10.94 13.87 11.32
CA GLY A 224 -12.06 14.30 12.12
C GLY A 224 -12.79 13.17 12.85
N THR A 225 -12.09 12.08 13.12
CA THR A 225 -12.62 10.83 13.69
C THR A 225 -12.12 10.54 15.11
N GLU A 226 -11.52 11.53 15.79
CA GLU A 226 -10.93 11.34 17.14
C GLU A 226 -11.95 10.81 18.17
N ASN A 227 -13.20 11.19 18.03
CA ASN A 227 -14.28 10.76 18.92
C ASN A 227 -14.55 9.24 18.85
N TYR A 228 -14.24 8.57 17.74
CA TYR A 228 -14.44 7.12 17.62
C TYR A 228 -13.39 6.32 18.36
N LEU A 229 -12.21 6.91 18.65
CA LEU A 229 -11.12 6.15 19.29
C LEU A 229 -11.49 5.72 20.71
N ALA A 230 -12.25 6.51 21.46
CA ALA A 230 -12.68 6.14 22.80
C ALA A 230 -13.60 4.90 22.81
N ASP A 231 -14.39 4.73 21.77
CA ASP A 231 -15.36 3.64 21.64
C ASP A 231 -14.80 2.43 20.88
N ALA A 232 -13.51 2.44 20.51
CA ALA A 232 -12.88 1.40 19.72
C ALA A 232 -13.05 -0.03 20.28
N PRO A 233 -12.96 -0.30 21.61
CA PRO A 233 -13.20 -1.63 22.14
C PRO A 233 -14.62 -2.15 21.83
N ALA A 234 -15.65 -1.32 21.97
CA ALA A 234 -17.02 -1.66 21.63
C ALA A 234 -17.19 -1.91 20.12
N ALA A 235 -16.56 -1.07 19.29
CA ALA A 235 -16.56 -1.26 17.84
C ALA A 235 -15.91 -2.59 17.44
N PHE A 236 -14.82 -3.00 18.09
CA PHE A 236 -14.21 -4.31 17.82
C PHE A 236 -15.14 -5.49 18.21
N ASP A 237 -15.89 -5.38 19.30
CA ASP A 237 -16.86 -6.40 19.69
C ASP A 237 -17.98 -6.51 18.67
N GLU A 238 -18.50 -5.38 18.18
CA GLU A 238 -19.52 -5.34 17.13
C GLU A 238 -19.01 -5.94 15.81
N ILE A 239 -17.79 -5.54 15.38
CA ILE A 239 -17.16 -6.05 14.15
C ILE A 239 -16.98 -7.56 14.22
N GLU A 240 -16.49 -8.09 15.34
CA GLU A 240 -16.23 -9.53 15.48
C GLU A 240 -17.50 -10.35 15.51
N ALA A 241 -18.56 -9.83 16.14
CA ALA A 241 -19.87 -10.49 16.25
C ALA A 241 -20.71 -10.38 14.97
N ASP A 242 -20.38 -9.47 14.05
CA ASP A 242 -21.18 -9.25 12.85
C ASP A 242 -20.97 -10.36 11.81
N SER A 243 -22.06 -11.07 11.49
CA SER A 243 -22.02 -12.19 10.54
C SER A 243 -21.71 -11.78 9.10
N ASN A 244 -21.92 -10.50 8.73
CA ASN A 244 -21.58 -10.01 7.40
C ASN A 244 -20.08 -9.75 7.29
N MET A 245 -19.44 -9.23 8.35
CA MET A 245 -18.00 -9.08 8.42
C MET A 245 -17.28 -10.44 8.27
N GLU A 246 -17.76 -11.47 8.97
CA GLU A 246 -17.20 -12.81 8.81
C GLU A 246 -17.41 -13.37 7.39
N LYS A 247 -18.55 -13.11 6.74
CA LYS A 247 -18.77 -13.49 5.33
C LYS A 247 -17.82 -12.76 4.38
N LEU A 248 -17.58 -11.46 4.60
CA LEU A 248 -16.61 -10.69 3.83
C LEU A 248 -15.19 -11.24 4.01
N TRP A 249 -14.82 -11.61 5.24
CA TRP A 249 -13.55 -12.27 5.51
C TRP A 249 -13.40 -13.60 4.77
N ARG A 250 -14.40 -14.46 4.83
CA ARG A 250 -14.41 -15.73 4.07
C ARG A 250 -14.31 -15.52 2.55
N ALA A 251 -14.94 -14.48 2.03
CA ALA A 251 -14.81 -14.11 0.61
C ALA A 251 -13.40 -13.63 0.29
N TYR A 252 -12.75 -12.88 1.19
CA TYR A 252 -11.36 -12.46 1.08
C TYR A 252 -10.41 -13.66 1.06
N GLN A 253 -10.57 -14.60 1.98
CA GLN A 253 -9.80 -15.85 2.04
C GLN A 253 -9.88 -16.65 0.73
N LYS A 254 -11.08 -16.82 0.16
CA LYS A 254 -11.25 -17.51 -1.13
C LYS A 254 -10.52 -16.83 -2.29
N LYS A 255 -10.34 -15.53 -2.22
CA LYS A 255 -9.66 -14.75 -3.25
C LYS A 255 -8.14 -14.74 -3.07
N PHE A 256 -7.66 -14.84 -1.84
CA PHE A 256 -6.25 -14.68 -1.51
C PHE A 256 -5.74 -15.87 -0.69
N ALA A 257 -5.00 -16.77 -1.35
CA ALA A 257 -4.51 -18.01 -0.76
C ALA A 257 -3.66 -17.80 0.51
N TYR A 258 -2.96 -16.68 0.63
CA TYR A 258 -2.16 -16.35 1.80
C TYR A 258 -2.99 -16.09 3.08
N ALA A 259 -4.30 -15.91 2.96
CA ALA A 259 -5.21 -15.71 4.08
C ALA A 259 -6.04 -16.97 4.43
N ASN A 260 -5.90 -18.08 3.68
CA ASN A 260 -6.79 -19.25 3.77
C ASN A 260 -6.91 -19.83 5.18
N ASP A 261 -5.80 -19.97 5.89
CA ASP A 261 -5.74 -20.64 7.19
C ASP A 261 -5.92 -19.69 8.37
N LEU A 262 -6.23 -18.41 8.11
CA LEU A 262 -6.30 -17.37 9.11
C LEU A 262 -7.74 -17.15 9.59
N SER A 263 -8.09 -17.54 10.82
CA SER A 263 -9.44 -17.35 11.35
C SER A 263 -9.77 -15.86 11.55
N TRP A 264 -11.07 -15.53 11.43
CA TRP A 264 -11.57 -14.18 11.70
C TRP A 264 -11.22 -13.73 13.13
N HIS A 265 -11.40 -14.63 14.10
CA HIS A 265 -11.07 -14.38 15.50
C HIS A 265 -9.59 -14.01 15.68
N THR A 266 -8.66 -14.77 15.09
CA THR A 266 -7.21 -14.49 15.18
C THR A 266 -6.85 -13.12 14.62
N VAL A 267 -7.51 -12.70 13.52
CA VAL A 267 -7.32 -11.35 12.96
C VAL A 267 -7.80 -10.29 13.95
N MET A 268 -8.97 -10.46 14.53
CA MET A 268 -9.54 -9.51 15.50
C MET A 268 -8.72 -9.44 16.79
N GLU A 269 -8.17 -10.56 17.27
CA GLU A 269 -7.22 -10.57 18.41
C GLU A 269 -5.96 -9.73 18.13
N SER A 270 -5.39 -9.85 16.90
CA SER A 270 -4.23 -9.04 16.50
C SER A 270 -4.55 -7.54 16.49
N ILE A 271 -5.74 -7.17 16.01
CA ILE A 271 -6.19 -5.77 15.96
C ILE A 271 -6.39 -5.22 17.38
N ARG A 272 -7.02 -5.97 18.28
CA ARG A 272 -7.18 -5.59 19.68
C ARG A 272 -5.83 -5.42 20.38
N SER A 273 -4.90 -6.34 20.13
CA SER A 273 -3.54 -6.28 20.69
C SER A 273 -2.80 -5.02 20.21
N LEU A 274 -2.85 -4.72 18.90
CA LEU A 274 -2.25 -3.51 18.34
C LEU A 274 -2.87 -2.24 18.94
N TYR A 275 -4.20 -2.21 19.06
CA TYR A 275 -4.88 -1.07 19.70
C TYR A 275 -4.49 -0.94 21.17
N GLY A 276 -4.34 -2.05 21.88
CA GLY A 276 -3.85 -2.07 23.27
C GLY A 276 -2.49 -1.40 23.46
N LEU A 277 -1.60 -1.44 22.45
CA LEU A 277 -0.31 -0.74 22.48
C LEU A 277 -0.47 0.79 22.47
N THR A 278 -1.63 1.29 22.07
CA THR A 278 -1.89 2.75 21.99
C THR A 278 -2.51 3.33 23.27
N GLN A 279 -2.79 2.50 24.28
CA GLN A 279 -3.40 2.92 25.57
C GLN A 279 -2.35 3.20 26.66
#